data_42661cc231070b20bb7229d98fb3297b
#
_entry.id   42661cc231070b20bb7229d98fb3297b
#
_cell.length_a   1.000
_cell.length_b   1.000
_cell.length_c   1.000
_cell.angle_alpha   90.00
_cell.angle_beta   90.00
_cell.angle_gamma   90.00
#
_symmetry.space_group_name_H-M   'P 1'
#
loop_
_entity.id
_entity.type
_entity.pdbx_description
1 polymer ?
#
loop_
_entity_poly.entity_id
_entity_poly.type
_entity_poly.pdbx_seq_one_letter_code
_entity_poly.pdbx_strand_id
1 'polypeptide(L)'
;GTGTEGHGLEHVRPARTEKDVVGMLGPNPFETIAASSGIINVFEKSHGRDTSDTVRFRGPIYTTSDADAYQNPVGFDGITGANLAYSSGYSITVGKRDSSGDIDNTENYYHFTVNTNTATSGGVSGGGNNCSAGPATLEA
;
A
#
# COMPACT_ATOMS: atom_id res chain seq x y z
N GLY A 1 -16.37 -1.66 -30.68
CA GLY A 1 -16.11 -1.38 -30.46
C GLY A 1 -16.53 -1.51 -30.85
N THR A 2 -16.44 -1.46 -31.25
CA THR A 2 -16.35 -1.35 -31.56
C THR A 2 -16.88 -1.16 -31.64
N GLY A 3 -16.69 -1.65 -32.28
CA GLY A 3 -16.61 -1.44 -32.03
C GLY A 3 -17.11 -1.56 -31.99
N THR A 4 -16.90 -1.84 -31.87
CA THR A 4 -16.81 -1.63 -31.73
C THR A 4 -17.16 -1.42 -31.39
N GLU A 5 -16.76 -1.50 -31.35
CA GLU A 5 -16.61 -1.19 -30.81
C GLU A 5 -16.90 -0.99 -30.15
N GLY A 6 -17.18 -1.57 -30.88
CA GLY A 6 -16.99 -1.18 -30.04
C GLY A 6 -17.26 -1.35 -29.58
N HIS A 7 -16.94 -1.44 -29.39
CA HIS A 7 -16.68 -1.23 -28.88
C HIS A 7 -16.62 -1.11 -28.24
N GLY A 8 -16.63 -1.76 -28.41
CA GLY A 8 -16.20 -1.30 -27.66
C GLY A 8 -15.93 -1.38 -27.34
N LEU A 9 -15.76 -1.52 -27.29
CA LEU A 9 -15.11 -1.24 -26.89
C LEU A 9 -14.72 -0.84 -26.85
N GLU A 10 -14.57 -0.90 -26.79
CA GLU A 10 -13.99 -0.43 -26.51
C GLU A 10 -13.49 0.20 -26.46
N HIS A 11 -13.43 0.62 -26.98
CA HIS A 11 -12.94 1.39 -26.79
C HIS A 11 -12.82 1.68 -26.29
N VAL A 12 -12.72 1.81 -27.06
CA VAL A 12 -12.49 1.51 -25.68
C VAL A 12 -11.33 2.24 -25.05
N ARG A 13 -11.63 2.99 -24.09
CA ARG A 13 -10.63 3.59 -23.23
C ARG A 13 -9.94 2.51 -22.40
N PRO A 14 -8.62 2.54 -22.20
CA PRO A 14 -7.97 1.61 -21.30
C PRO A 14 -8.54 1.72 -19.90
N ALA A 15 -8.63 0.59 -19.22
CA ALA A 15 -9.06 0.58 -17.83
C ALA A 15 -8.07 1.37 -16.99
N ARG A 16 -8.58 2.04 -15.98
CA ARG A 16 -7.73 2.72 -15.01
C ARG A 16 -7.04 1.68 -14.15
N THR A 17 -5.76 1.88 -13.87
CA THR A 17 -5.02 0.98 -12.99
C THR A 17 -5.14 1.46 -11.56
N GLU A 18 -4.73 0.61 -10.63
CA GLU A 18 -4.77 0.97 -9.22
C GLU A 18 -3.94 2.22 -8.93
N LYS A 19 -2.90 2.47 -9.70
CA LYS A 19 -2.07 3.66 -9.47
C LYS A 19 -2.77 4.97 -9.82
N ASP A 20 -3.84 4.92 -10.62
CA ASP A 20 -4.56 6.12 -11.08
C ASP A 20 -5.70 6.51 -10.15
N VAL A 21 -6.13 5.64 -9.26
CA VAL A 21 -7.27 5.87 -8.39
C VAL A 21 -6.92 5.45 -6.97
N VAL A 22 -7.73 5.93 -6.02
CA VAL A 22 -7.63 5.48 -4.64
C VAL A 22 -8.44 4.19 -4.51
N GLY A 23 -7.77 3.12 -4.12
CA GLY A 23 -8.39 1.82 -3.94
C GLY A 23 -8.28 1.36 -2.49
N MET A 24 -9.33 0.70 -2.02
CA MET A 24 -9.32 0.14 -0.67
C MET A 24 -8.42 -1.09 -0.62
N LEU A 25 -7.64 -1.19 0.44
CA LEU A 25 -6.83 -2.36 0.71
C LEU A 25 -7.61 -3.33 1.60
N GLY A 26 -7.25 -4.59 1.53
CA GLY A 26 -7.82 -5.59 2.42
C GLY A 26 -7.35 -5.39 3.86
N PRO A 27 -7.81 -6.25 4.80
CA PRO A 27 -7.45 -6.09 6.19
C PRO A 27 -5.95 -6.28 6.43
N ASN A 28 -5.42 -5.43 7.29
CA ASN A 28 -4.02 -5.46 7.72
C ASN A 28 -3.04 -5.64 6.55
N PRO A 29 -3.05 -4.68 5.61
CA PRO A 29 -2.30 -4.85 4.37
C PRO A 29 -0.79 -4.66 4.52
N PHE A 30 -0.32 -4.07 5.61
CA PHE A 30 1.09 -3.78 5.82
C PHE A 30 1.74 -4.87 6.65
N GLU A 31 3.00 -5.18 6.33
CA GLU A 31 3.75 -6.18 7.07
C GLU A 31 5.20 -5.74 7.22
N THR A 32 5.70 -5.77 8.46
CA THR A 32 7.13 -5.58 8.72
C THR A 32 7.87 -6.88 8.43
N ILE A 33 9.18 -6.81 8.19
CA ILE A 33 9.94 -8.01 7.80
C ILE A 33 11.01 -8.43 8.79
N ALA A 34 11.65 -7.47 9.47
CA ALA A 34 12.71 -7.81 10.41
C ALA A 34 12.83 -6.70 11.44
N ALA A 35 13.28 -7.06 12.64
CA ALA A 35 13.57 -6.09 13.70
C ALA A 35 14.55 -5.05 13.17
N SER A 36 14.35 -3.81 13.55
CA SER A 36 15.20 -2.66 13.19
C SER A 36 15.20 -2.33 11.70
N SER A 37 14.28 -2.91 10.92
CA SER A 37 14.14 -2.60 9.51
C SER A 37 12.93 -1.69 9.30
N GLY A 38 13.06 -0.71 8.40
CA GLY A 38 11.96 0.17 8.00
C GLY A 38 11.22 -0.30 6.77
N ILE A 39 11.54 -1.47 6.25
CA ILE A 39 10.90 -1.98 5.03
C ILE A 39 9.53 -2.53 5.37
N ILE A 40 8.53 -2.10 4.60
CA ILE A 40 7.12 -2.49 4.76
C ILE A 40 6.66 -3.12 3.47
N ASN A 41 6.16 -4.36 3.55
CA ASN A 41 5.48 -5.00 2.44
C ASN A 41 4.01 -4.62 2.48
N VAL A 42 3.43 -4.40 1.31
CA VAL A 42 2.02 -4.06 1.15
C VAL A 42 1.36 -5.12 0.28
N PHE A 43 0.27 -5.69 0.76
CA PHE A 43 -0.55 -6.58 -0.05
C PHE A 43 -1.66 -5.76 -0.71
N GLU A 44 -1.66 -5.77 -2.03
CA GLU A 44 -2.72 -5.17 -2.83
C GLU A 44 -2.90 -6.04 -4.07
N LYS A 45 -3.93 -6.86 -4.07
CA LYS A 45 -4.13 -7.86 -5.11
C LYS A 45 -4.23 -7.21 -6.49
N SER A 46 -3.44 -7.71 -7.43
CA SER A 46 -3.43 -7.23 -8.82
C SER A 46 -3.24 -5.73 -8.89
N HIS A 47 -2.25 -5.22 -8.19
CA HIS A 47 -2.09 -3.77 -7.99
C HIS A 47 -1.81 -2.97 -9.26
N GLY A 48 -1.23 -3.58 -10.28
CA GLY A 48 -0.95 -2.89 -11.53
C GLY A 48 0.06 -1.75 -11.42
N ARG A 49 0.82 -1.68 -10.33
CA ARG A 49 1.79 -0.62 -10.10
C ARG A 49 3.15 -1.03 -10.61
N ASP A 50 4.00 -0.02 -10.84
CA ASP A 50 5.36 -0.23 -11.32
C ASP A 50 6.35 0.26 -10.28
N THR A 51 7.55 -0.29 -10.32
CA THR A 51 8.64 0.18 -9.48
C THR A 51 8.89 1.66 -9.78
N SER A 52 9.10 2.41 -8.72
CA SER A 52 9.29 3.87 -8.70
C SER A 52 7.99 4.67 -8.78
N ASP A 53 6.83 4.02 -8.86
CA ASP A 53 5.58 4.73 -8.67
C ASP A 53 5.54 5.32 -7.27
N THR A 54 4.89 6.48 -7.11
CA THR A 54 4.65 7.07 -5.80
C THR A 54 3.25 6.69 -5.35
N VAL A 55 3.18 6.08 -4.16
CA VAL A 55 1.90 5.62 -3.59
C VAL A 55 1.71 6.31 -2.24
N ARG A 56 0.54 6.87 -2.05
CA ARG A 56 0.14 7.44 -0.78
C ARG A 56 -0.92 6.57 -0.14
N PHE A 57 -0.74 6.28 1.15
CA PHE A 57 -1.71 5.50 1.92
C PHE A 57 -2.57 6.48 2.73
N ARG A 58 -3.88 6.22 2.80
CA ARG A 58 -4.85 7.08 3.44
C ARG A 58 -5.77 6.27 4.34
N GLY A 59 -6.48 6.96 5.22
CA GLY A 59 -7.43 6.36 6.14
C GLY A 59 -6.82 6.05 7.49
N PRO A 60 -7.63 5.61 8.46
CA PRO A 60 -7.09 5.20 9.75
C PRO A 60 -6.20 3.98 9.57
N ILE A 61 -4.96 4.09 10.01
CA ILE A 61 -3.98 3.00 9.91
C ILE A 61 -3.69 2.54 11.34
N TYR A 62 -4.26 1.40 11.72
CA TYR A 62 -4.22 0.94 13.09
C TYR A 62 -4.19 -0.59 13.15
N THR A 63 -3.88 -1.11 14.32
CA THR A 63 -4.07 -2.53 14.58
C THR A 63 -5.52 -2.79 14.95
N THR A 64 -5.99 -4.00 14.71
CA THR A 64 -7.38 -4.33 14.99
C THR A 64 -7.71 -4.29 16.47
N SER A 65 -6.70 -4.28 17.34
CA SER A 65 -6.91 -4.25 18.78
C SER A 65 -7.00 -2.84 19.35
N ASP A 66 -6.84 -1.80 18.53
CA ASP A 66 -6.82 -0.43 19.03
C ASP A 66 -8.21 0.18 19.01
N ALA A 67 -8.72 0.54 20.19
CA ALA A 67 -10.05 1.11 20.33
C ALA A 67 -10.16 2.53 19.79
N ASP A 68 -9.05 3.24 19.68
CA ASP A 68 -9.04 4.63 19.22
C ASP A 68 -8.75 4.76 17.73
N ALA A 69 -8.80 3.67 17.02
CA ALA A 69 -8.36 3.58 15.63
C ALA A 69 -9.05 4.58 14.70
N TYR A 70 -10.29 4.89 14.96
CA TYR A 70 -11.03 5.79 14.08
C TYR A 70 -10.57 7.23 14.16
N GLN A 71 -10.10 7.64 15.31
CA GLN A 71 -9.78 9.04 15.53
C GLN A 71 -8.30 9.32 15.50
N ASN A 72 -7.52 8.35 15.90
CA ASN A 72 -6.10 8.51 16.07
C ASN A 72 -5.40 7.33 15.40
N PRO A 73 -5.06 7.46 14.13
CA PRO A 73 -4.34 6.37 13.46
C PRO A 73 -3.09 6.05 14.25
N VAL A 74 -3.01 4.81 14.71
CA VAL A 74 -1.82 4.33 15.41
C VAL A 74 -1.21 3.21 14.59
N GLY A 75 0.03 2.98 14.82
CA GLY A 75 0.75 2.01 14.03
C GLY A 75 0.73 0.63 14.64
N PHE A 76 1.69 -0.14 14.22
CA PHE A 76 1.91 -1.49 14.70
C PHE A 76 3.40 -1.77 14.62
N ASP A 77 3.88 -2.61 15.53
CA ASP A 77 5.27 -3.09 15.53
C ASP A 77 6.30 -1.95 15.44
N GLY A 78 6.03 -0.82 16.11
CA GLY A 78 6.94 0.32 16.11
C GLY A 78 6.78 1.28 14.95
N ILE A 79 5.89 0.98 14.01
CA ILE A 79 5.63 1.83 12.85
C ILE A 79 4.40 2.67 13.14
N THR A 80 4.49 3.99 13.04
CA THR A 80 3.36 4.86 13.36
C THR A 80 2.42 5.00 12.17
N GLY A 81 1.13 5.18 12.47
CA GLY A 81 0.14 5.44 11.42
C GLY A 81 0.45 6.73 10.67
N ALA A 82 0.93 7.75 11.36
CA ALA A 82 1.27 9.03 10.72
C ALA A 82 2.37 8.85 9.66
N ASN A 83 3.37 8.03 9.95
CA ASN A 83 4.44 7.80 8.98
C ASN A 83 3.97 6.94 7.81
N LEU A 84 3.10 5.96 8.06
CA LEU A 84 2.53 5.16 6.97
C LEU A 84 1.66 6.02 6.05
N ALA A 85 0.89 6.94 6.61
CA ALA A 85 0.00 7.82 5.87
C ALA A 85 0.68 9.13 5.42
N TYR A 86 1.97 9.07 5.20
CA TYR A 86 2.77 10.23 4.81
C TYR A 86 2.19 10.89 3.55
N SER A 87 1.92 12.20 3.63
CA SER A 87 1.15 12.90 2.60
C SER A 87 1.86 12.99 1.25
N SER A 88 3.17 12.95 1.23
CA SER A 88 3.93 12.96 -0.02
C SER A 88 4.00 11.59 -0.68
N GLY A 89 3.55 10.55 0.02
CA GLY A 89 3.63 9.19 -0.49
C GLY A 89 5.04 8.63 -0.44
N TYR A 90 5.15 7.40 -0.93
CA TYR A 90 6.42 6.66 -0.95
C TYR A 90 6.68 6.13 -2.34
N SER A 91 7.93 6.19 -2.75
CA SER A 91 8.37 5.49 -3.96
C SER A 91 8.45 4.00 -3.63
N ILE A 92 7.82 3.17 -4.43
CA ILE A 92 7.71 1.74 -4.15
C ILE A 92 8.59 0.92 -5.08
N THR A 93 8.84 -0.31 -4.67
CA THR A 93 9.42 -1.36 -5.51
C THR A 93 8.43 -2.51 -5.54
N VAL A 94 8.10 -3.02 -6.73
CA VAL A 94 7.11 -4.10 -6.83
C VAL A 94 7.68 -5.38 -6.25
N GLY A 95 6.80 -6.18 -5.65
CA GLY A 95 7.14 -7.48 -5.08
C GLY A 95 7.16 -7.47 -3.57
N LYS A 96 7.03 -8.67 -3.01
CA LYS A 96 7.14 -8.91 -1.57
C LYS A 96 8.59 -9.22 -1.26
N ARG A 97 9.18 -8.45 -0.35
CA ARG A 97 10.57 -8.63 0.03
C ARG A 97 10.64 -9.39 1.35
N ASP A 98 11.52 -10.38 1.44
CA ASP A 98 11.77 -11.07 2.70
C ASP A 98 12.99 -10.49 3.41
N SER A 99 13.30 -11.05 4.58
CA SER A 99 14.41 -10.54 5.40
C SER A 99 15.78 -10.80 4.78
N SER A 100 15.86 -11.72 3.82
CA SER A 100 17.11 -12.00 3.11
C SER A 100 17.29 -11.09 1.88
N GLY A 101 16.28 -10.30 1.55
CA GLY A 101 16.33 -9.41 0.40
C GLY A 101 15.76 -10.00 -0.88
N ASP A 102 15.25 -11.24 -0.82
CA ASP A 102 14.63 -11.86 -2.00
C ASP A 102 13.25 -11.26 -2.23
N ILE A 103 12.87 -11.13 -3.49
CA ILE A 103 11.62 -10.50 -3.89
C ILE A 103 10.83 -11.48 -4.73
N ASP A 104 9.54 -11.63 -4.41
CA ASP A 104 8.63 -12.46 -5.20
C ASP A 104 7.24 -11.81 -5.24
N ASN A 105 6.27 -12.52 -5.85
CA ASN A 105 4.86 -12.14 -5.91
C ASN A 105 4.68 -10.68 -6.31
N THR A 106 5.25 -10.32 -7.47
CA THR A 106 5.24 -8.93 -7.94
C THR A 106 3.86 -8.44 -8.35
N GLU A 107 2.90 -9.34 -8.56
CA GLU A 107 1.55 -8.95 -8.98
C GLU A 107 0.70 -8.43 -7.83
N ASN A 108 0.95 -8.92 -6.62
CA ASN A 108 0.08 -8.68 -5.48
C ASN A 108 0.75 -7.93 -4.33
N TYR A 109 2.04 -7.67 -4.43
CA TYR A 109 2.79 -7.01 -3.37
C TYR A 109 3.70 -5.94 -3.93
N TYR A 110 3.97 -4.96 -3.11
CA TYR A 110 5.08 -4.02 -3.31
C TYR A 110 5.59 -3.63 -1.94
N HIS A 111 6.73 -2.96 -1.90
CA HIS A 111 7.32 -2.56 -0.63
C HIS A 111 7.96 -1.20 -0.74
N PHE A 112 8.18 -0.59 0.42
CA PHE A 112 8.81 0.71 0.54
C PHE A 112 9.52 0.79 1.88
N THR A 113 10.33 1.83 2.07
CA THR A 113 10.97 2.10 3.36
C THR A 113 10.22 3.25 4.03
N VAL A 114 9.63 2.98 5.18
CA VAL A 114 8.90 4.00 5.93
C VAL A 114 9.87 5.02 6.53
N ASN A 115 9.42 6.28 6.64
CA ASN A 115 10.23 7.34 7.23
C ASN A 115 10.50 7.06 8.69
N THR A 116 11.74 7.19 9.11
CA THR A 116 12.25 7.23 10.49
C THR A 116 11.91 6.04 11.38
N ASN A 117 10.80 5.34 11.17
CA ASN A 117 10.43 4.21 12.02
C ASN A 117 11.13 2.94 11.58
N THR A 118 11.34 2.05 12.55
CA THR A 118 11.83 0.70 12.29
C THR A 118 11.00 -0.28 13.08
N ALA A 119 10.89 -1.51 12.57
CA ALA A 119 10.10 -2.55 13.21
C ALA A 119 10.74 -2.93 14.56
N THR A 120 9.87 -3.20 15.53
CA THR A 120 10.29 -3.73 16.83
C THR A 120 10.65 -5.20 16.70
N SER A 121 9.82 -5.99 16.05
CA SER A 121 9.99 -7.45 15.98
C SER A 121 10.18 -7.97 14.56
N GLY A 122 9.45 -7.42 13.60
CA GLY A 122 9.41 -7.94 12.24
C GLY A 122 8.39 -9.07 12.09
N GLY A 123 7.89 -9.25 10.87
CA GLY A 123 6.92 -10.30 10.59
C GLY A 123 5.53 -10.03 11.16
N VAL A 124 5.20 -8.79 11.42
CA VAL A 124 3.92 -8.39 12.01
C VAL A 124 3.08 -7.68 10.96
N SER A 125 1.82 -8.07 10.84
CA SER A 125 0.88 -7.43 9.92
C SER A 125 0.03 -6.41 10.67
N GLY A 126 -0.32 -5.32 10.00
CA GLY A 126 -1.15 -4.30 10.61
C GLY A 126 -1.75 -3.35 9.58
N GLY A 127 -2.37 -2.30 10.10
CA GLY A 127 -3.02 -1.28 9.29
C GLY A 127 -4.53 -1.23 9.45
N GLY A 128 -5.16 -2.31 9.81
CA GLY A 128 -6.60 -2.36 10.02
C GLY A 128 -7.38 -2.48 8.71
N ASN A 129 -8.66 -2.13 8.74
CA ASN A 129 -9.60 -2.42 7.67
C ASN A 129 -9.91 -1.25 6.76
N ASN A 130 -9.40 -0.06 7.06
CA ASN A 130 -9.83 1.16 6.38
C ASN A 130 -8.71 1.85 5.59
N CYS A 131 -7.67 1.12 5.27
CA CYS A 131 -6.56 1.68 4.53
C CYS A 131 -6.88 1.72 3.04
N SER A 132 -6.39 2.76 2.39
CA SER A 132 -6.47 2.85 0.94
C SER A 132 -5.11 3.24 0.39
N ALA A 133 -4.89 2.95 -0.88
CA ALA A 133 -3.67 3.31 -1.59
C ALA A 133 -4.04 4.05 -2.87
N GLY A 134 -3.27 5.04 -3.22
CA GLY A 134 -3.54 5.80 -4.43
C GLY A 134 -2.45 6.81 -4.72
N PRO A 135 -2.70 7.73 -5.64
CA PRO A 135 -1.70 8.77 -5.97
C PRO A 135 -1.54 9.74 -4.80
N ALA A 136 -0.38 10.37 -4.74
CA ALA A 136 -0.11 11.35 -3.68
C ALA A 136 -1.04 12.55 -3.80
N THR A 137 -1.35 12.97 -5.02
CA THR A 137 -2.27 14.08 -5.28
C THR A 137 -3.47 13.56 -6.05
N LEU A 138 -4.67 13.90 -5.57
CA LEU A 138 -5.90 13.54 -6.26
C LEU A 138 -6.28 14.67 -7.21
N GLU A 139 -6.73 14.29 -8.39
CA GLU A 139 -7.26 15.26 -9.34
C GLU A 139 -8.60 15.78 -8.86
N ALA A 140 -8.80 17.04 -9.02
CA ALA A 140 -10.05 17.68 -8.64
C ALA A 140 -11.18 17.28 -9.58
#